data_b3e6b30df3d15a3174dbe76a463ca0a7
#
_entry.id   b3e6b30df3d15a3174dbe76a463ca0a7
#
_cell.length_a   1.000
_cell.length_b   1.000
_cell.length_c   1.000
_cell.angle_alpha   90.00
_cell.angle_beta   90.00
_cell.angle_gamma   90.00
#
_symmetry.space_group_name_H-M   'P 1'
#
loop_
_entity.id
_entity.type
_entity.pdbx_description
1 polymer ?
#
loop_
_entity_poly.entity_id
_entity_poly.type
_entity_poly.pdbx_seq_one_letter_code
_entity_poly.pdbx_strand_id
1 'polypeptide(L)'
;VAGAVGVIEGAFVVETPRIPFAANTQSPGVNVYKAVIAGREALAEAQGQDISTVIGPEIDALRRFRTIGWYYMGGFARLREAALYRIETASSIN
;
A
#
# COMPACT_ATOMS: atom_id res chain seq x y z
N VAL A 1 10.34 14.49 0.89
CA VAL A 1 9.72 13.17 0.93
C VAL A 1 10.39 12.26 -0.10
N ALA A 2 10.81 11.09 0.33
CA ALA A 2 11.46 10.12 -0.55
C ALA A 2 10.49 9.64 -1.63
N GLY A 3 10.95 9.61 -2.87
CA GLY A 3 10.13 9.19 -3.99
C GLY A 3 9.25 10.28 -4.60
N ALA A 4 9.32 11.50 -4.10
CA ALA A 4 8.52 12.60 -4.62
C ALA A 4 9.04 13.02 -6.00
N VAL A 5 8.12 13.11 -6.96
CA VAL A 5 8.42 13.62 -8.31
C VAL A 5 8.47 15.14 -8.31
N GLY A 6 7.65 15.78 -7.50
CA GLY A 6 7.60 17.23 -7.43
C GLY A 6 6.62 17.69 -6.38
N VAL A 7 6.42 19.01 -6.31
CA VAL A 7 5.48 19.65 -5.38
C VAL A 7 4.55 20.55 -6.20
N ILE A 8 3.26 20.36 -6.02
CA ILE A 8 2.23 21.18 -6.67
C ILE A 8 1.31 21.72 -5.57
N GLU A 9 1.26 23.04 -5.43
CA GLU A 9 0.40 23.75 -4.47
C GLU A 9 0.50 23.20 -3.04
N GLY A 10 1.73 22.91 -2.60
CA GLY A 10 1.98 22.39 -1.26
C GLY A 10 1.79 20.89 -1.10
N ALA A 11 1.46 20.17 -2.16
CA ALA A 11 1.32 18.73 -2.12
C ALA A 11 2.51 18.05 -2.78
N PHE A 12 3.06 17.04 -2.11
CA PHE A 12 4.10 16.20 -2.70
C PHE A 12 3.46 15.20 -3.66
N VAL A 13 4.00 15.13 -4.87
CA VAL A 13 3.51 14.19 -5.89
C VAL A 13 4.43 12.99 -5.91
N VAL A 14 3.86 11.82 -5.68
CA VAL A 14 4.58 10.55 -5.71
C VAL A 14 3.96 9.65 -6.76
N GLU A 15 4.79 9.12 -7.65
CA GLU A 15 4.34 8.19 -8.66
C GLU A 15 4.67 6.77 -8.23
N THR A 16 3.70 5.87 -8.34
CA THR A 16 3.88 4.47 -7.97
C THR A 16 3.07 3.54 -8.88
N PRO A 17 3.64 2.41 -9.33
CA PRO A 17 2.89 1.41 -10.07
C PRO A 17 2.05 0.48 -9.18
N ARG A 18 2.09 0.67 -7.87
CA ARG A 18 1.40 -0.23 -6.92
C ARG A 18 -0.08 0.03 -6.77
N ILE A 19 -0.58 1.18 -7.25
CA ILE A 19 -2.01 1.47 -7.18
C ILE A 19 -2.71 0.68 -8.29
N PRO A 20 -3.65 -0.21 -7.95
CA PRO A 20 -4.34 -0.98 -8.98
C PRO A 20 -5.23 -0.10 -9.84
N PHE A 21 -5.30 -0.40 -11.10
CA PHE A 21 -6.24 0.23 -12.01
C PHE A 21 -7.46 -0.66 -12.21
N ALA A 22 -8.56 -0.06 -12.62
CA ALA A 22 -9.78 -0.80 -12.96
C ALA A 22 -9.83 -0.99 -14.48
N ALA A 23 -9.77 -2.23 -14.90
CA ALA A 23 -9.78 -2.56 -16.33
C ALA A 23 -11.20 -2.51 -16.89
N ASN A 24 -11.36 -1.85 -18.03
CA ASN A 24 -12.61 -1.83 -18.81
C ASN A 24 -13.85 -1.37 -18.04
N THR A 25 -13.70 -0.47 -17.06
CA THR A 25 -14.83 -0.07 -16.23
C THR A 25 -15.70 1.02 -16.85
N GLN A 26 -15.14 1.83 -17.73
CA GLN A 26 -15.87 2.92 -18.36
C GLN A 26 -16.41 2.53 -19.72
N SER A 27 -15.59 1.86 -20.49
CA SER A 27 -15.90 1.45 -21.85
C SER A 27 -14.98 0.30 -22.22
N PRO A 28 -15.39 -0.63 -23.07
CA PRO A 28 -14.50 -1.73 -23.49
C PRO A 28 -13.17 -1.19 -24.02
N GLY A 29 -12.08 -1.73 -23.50
CA GLY A 29 -10.72 -1.32 -23.87
C GLY A 29 -10.17 -0.11 -23.14
N VAL A 30 -10.91 0.47 -22.21
CA VAL A 30 -10.45 1.64 -21.44
C VAL A 30 -10.21 1.28 -19.99
N ASN A 31 -9.00 1.53 -19.52
CA ASN A 31 -8.63 1.34 -18.13
C ASN A 31 -8.78 2.64 -17.35
N VAL A 32 -9.26 2.53 -16.13
CA VAL A 32 -9.40 3.67 -15.23
C VAL A 32 -8.26 3.66 -14.23
N TYR A 33 -7.48 4.73 -14.22
CA TYR A 33 -6.36 4.91 -13.31
C TYR A 33 -6.77 5.77 -12.14
N LYS A 34 -6.22 5.48 -10.98
CA LYS A 34 -6.59 6.13 -9.72
C LYS A 34 -5.43 6.92 -9.17
N ALA A 35 -5.71 8.10 -8.71
CA ALA A 35 -4.79 8.91 -7.91
C ALA A 35 -5.46 9.22 -6.57
N VAL A 36 -4.67 9.26 -5.53
CA VAL A 36 -5.16 9.52 -4.18
C VAL A 36 -4.46 10.73 -3.61
N ILE A 37 -5.24 11.66 -3.10
CA ILE A 37 -4.73 12.81 -2.37
C ILE A 37 -5.07 12.59 -0.90
N ALA A 38 -4.05 12.49 -0.06
CA ALA A 38 -4.22 12.27 1.37
C ALA A 38 -3.62 13.42 2.14
N GLY A 39 -4.40 13.96 3.04
CA GLY A 39 -3.96 14.98 3.97
C GLY A 39 -3.57 14.38 5.31
N ARG A 40 -3.33 15.26 6.27
CA ARG A 40 -2.99 14.86 7.63
C ARG A 40 -4.15 14.07 8.25
N GLU A 41 -3.82 12.97 8.90
CA GLU A 41 -4.79 12.12 9.60
C GLU A 41 -5.84 11.48 8.67
N ALA A 42 -5.50 11.33 7.39
CA ALA A 42 -6.41 10.69 6.43
C ALA A 42 -6.53 9.19 6.67
N LEU A 43 -5.40 8.54 6.97
CA LEU A 43 -5.32 7.10 7.18
C LEU A 43 -4.69 6.83 8.53
N ALA A 44 -5.09 5.72 9.13
CA ALA A 44 -4.52 5.22 10.37
C ALA A 44 -4.06 3.78 10.20
N GLU A 45 -2.93 3.46 10.79
CA GLU A 45 -2.44 2.11 10.92
C GLU A 45 -2.48 1.72 12.39
N ALA A 46 -3.16 0.63 12.70
CA ALA A 46 -3.17 0.06 14.03
C ALA A 46 -2.29 -1.18 14.02
N GLN A 47 -1.33 -1.23 14.91
CA GLN A 47 -0.35 -2.31 14.96
C GLN A 47 -0.46 -3.01 16.31
N GLY A 48 -1.15 -4.15 16.33
CA GLY A 48 -1.31 -4.94 17.55
C GLY A 48 -0.06 -5.72 17.90
N GLN A 49 0.68 -6.16 16.89
CA GLN A 49 1.93 -6.87 17.08
C GLN A 49 2.88 -6.46 15.94
N ASP A 50 4.05 -6.01 16.31
CA ASP A 50 5.08 -5.64 15.35
C ASP A 50 5.62 -6.86 14.60
N ILE A 51 6.25 -6.62 13.48
CA ILE A 51 6.86 -7.69 12.70
C ILE A 51 7.95 -8.34 13.55
N SER A 52 7.78 -9.62 13.83
CA SER A 52 8.73 -10.38 14.61
C SER A 52 9.09 -11.67 13.89
N THR A 53 10.35 -12.06 14.01
CA THR A 53 10.86 -13.29 13.43
C THR A 53 11.03 -14.31 14.54
N VAL A 54 10.56 -15.53 14.29
CA VAL A 54 10.72 -16.64 15.21
C VAL A 54 11.52 -17.72 14.55
N ILE A 55 12.59 -18.14 15.22
CA ILE A 55 13.42 -19.24 14.75
C ILE A 55 13.07 -20.44 15.64
N GLY A 56 12.55 -21.50 15.01
CA GLY A 56 12.17 -22.70 15.71
C GLY A 56 13.37 -23.57 16.10
N PRO A 57 13.13 -24.60 16.92
CA PRO A 57 14.18 -25.55 17.26
C PRO A 57 14.57 -26.41 16.06
N GLU A 58 15.69 -27.10 16.19
CA GLU A 58 16.07 -28.07 15.19
C GLU A 58 15.06 -29.21 15.14
N ILE A 59 14.60 -29.56 13.95
CA ILE A 59 13.57 -30.58 13.74
C ILE A 59 14.14 -31.91 13.27
N ASP A 60 15.43 -31.96 12.99
CA ASP A 60 16.12 -33.15 12.51
C ASP A 60 17.00 -33.74 13.62
N ALA A 61 17.09 -35.06 13.67
CA ALA A 61 17.99 -35.77 14.59
C ALA A 61 19.44 -35.34 14.45
N LEU A 62 19.85 -34.94 13.26
CA LEU A 62 21.19 -34.43 12.97
C LEU A 62 21.31 -32.93 13.14
N ARG A 63 20.22 -32.24 13.60
CA ARG A 63 20.18 -30.82 13.86
C ARG A 63 20.56 -29.96 12.66
N ARG A 64 20.13 -30.38 11.46
CA ARG A 64 20.46 -29.67 10.23
C ARG A 64 19.43 -28.67 9.81
N PHE A 65 18.19 -28.82 10.25
CA PHE A 65 17.06 -28.01 9.77
C PHE A 65 16.40 -27.27 10.91
N ARG A 66 16.02 -26.03 10.63
CA ARG A 66 15.23 -25.20 11.51
C ARG A 66 14.11 -24.55 10.73
N THR A 67 13.00 -24.27 11.41
CA THR A 67 11.92 -23.49 10.84
C THR A 67 12.10 -22.03 11.22
N ILE A 68 11.84 -21.13 10.25
CA ILE A 68 11.86 -19.70 10.46
C ILE A 68 10.51 -19.17 10.04
N GLY A 69 9.86 -18.43 10.94
CA GLY A 69 8.58 -17.83 10.67
C GLY A 69 8.57 -16.38 11.12
N TRP A 70 7.57 -15.65 10.64
CA TRP A 70 7.35 -14.28 11.08
C TRP A 70 5.86 -14.04 11.23
N TYR A 71 5.51 -13.11 12.10
CA TYR A 71 4.14 -12.65 12.18
C TYR A 71 4.05 -11.16 12.33
N TYR A 72 2.89 -10.69 11.94
CA TYR A 72 2.51 -9.30 12.05
C TYR A 72 1.00 -9.26 12.31
N MET A 73 0.58 -8.38 13.18
CA MET A 73 -0.84 -8.15 13.43
C MET A 73 -1.10 -6.66 13.37
N GLY A 74 -1.94 -6.28 12.42
CA GLY A 74 -2.27 -4.88 12.25
C GLY A 74 -3.41 -4.69 11.28
N GLY A 75 -3.82 -3.46 11.12
CA GLY A 75 -4.87 -3.10 10.20
C GLY A 75 -4.79 -1.64 9.82
N PHE A 76 -5.47 -1.30 8.74
CA PHE A 76 -5.54 0.06 8.23
C PHE A 76 -6.98 0.52 8.17
N ALA A 77 -7.22 1.78 8.43
CA ALA A 77 -8.54 2.37 8.35
C ALA A 77 -8.46 3.82 7.93
N ARG A 78 -9.55 4.32 7.36
CA ARG A 78 -9.69 5.76 7.11
C ARG A 78 -10.01 6.43 8.44
N LEU A 79 -9.23 7.43 8.79
CA LEU A 79 -9.43 8.14 10.05
C LEU A 79 -10.27 9.39 9.82
N ARG A 80 -9.93 10.20 8.82
CA ARG A 80 -10.68 11.40 8.45
C ARG A 80 -11.03 11.34 6.98
N GLU A 81 -12.29 11.12 6.69
CA GLU A 81 -12.75 11.00 5.30
C GLU A 81 -12.59 12.30 4.53
N ALA A 82 -12.76 13.44 5.19
CA ALA A 82 -12.60 14.74 4.55
C ALA A 82 -11.16 15.06 4.12
N ALA A 83 -10.18 14.32 4.63
CA ALA A 83 -8.77 14.50 4.29
C ALA A 83 -8.29 13.55 3.21
N LEU A 84 -9.18 12.76 2.62
CA LEU A 84 -8.85 11.75 1.62
C LEU A 84 -9.71 11.93 0.39
N TYR A 85 -9.08 12.12 -0.76
CA TYR A 85 -9.76 12.26 -2.05
C TYR A 85 -9.18 11.31 -3.07
N ARG A 86 -10.04 10.77 -3.91
CA ARG A 86 -9.65 9.90 -5.01
C ARG A 86 -10.02 10.55 -6.33
N ILE A 87 -9.07 10.54 -7.25
CA ILE A 87 -9.26 11.01 -8.61
C ILE A 87 -9.18 9.81 -9.52
N GLU A 88 -10.19 9.63 -10.36
CA GLU A 88 -10.21 8.57 -11.34
C GLU A 88 -10.13 9.17 -12.73
N THR A 89 -9.20 8.68 -13.52
CA THR A 89 -9.00 9.17 -14.89
C THR A 89 -8.89 7.98 -15.83
N ALA A 90 -9.37 8.20 -17.06
CA ALA A 90 -9.23 7.24 -18.13
C ALA A 90 -8.35 7.87 -19.21
N SER A 91 -7.42 7.09 -19.72
CA SER A 91 -6.51 7.56 -20.76
C SER A 91 -6.36 6.48 -21.83
N SER A 92 -6.41 6.92 -23.08
CA SER A 92 -6.14 6.05 -24.22
C SER A 92 -4.67 6.06 -24.64
N ILE A 93 -3.82 6.80 -23.93
CA ILE A 93 -2.43 7.03 -24.33
C ILE A 93 -1.48 5.99 -23.74
N ASN A 94 -1.88 5.28 -22.69
CA ASN A 94 -0.96 4.30 -22.10
C ASN A 94 -0.99 2.93 -22.74
#